data_0238abb89454d2d401a1fce1f6296783
#
_entry.id   0238abb89454d2d401a1fce1f6296783
#
_cell.length_a   1.000
_cell.length_b   1.000
_cell.length_c   1.000
_cell.angle_alpha   90.00
_cell.angle_beta   90.00
_cell.angle_gamma   90.00
#
_symmetry.space_group_name_H-M   'P 1'
#
loop_
_entity.id
_entity.type
_entity.pdbx_description
1 polymer ?
#
loop_
_entity_poly.entity_id
_entity_poly.type
_entity_poly.pdbx_seq_one_letter_code
_entity_poly.pdbx_strand_id
1 'polypeptide(L)'
;NLKSSKIPEDVRVMVAPSFTQLSQCKNLLSGTNISVVAQNMNANNSGAFTGEISASMLKGIEVNTVIIGHSERRSIFNETNIILKEKVKSALVADMEVIFCFGEELKERKNNDYFKIVNKQLRDVLFDLPESCWKNIILAYEPVWAIGTGETATANQAQEMHSYVRNLIRENYSVATSEEISILYGGS
;
A
#
# COMPACT_ATOMS: atom_id res chain seq x y z
N ASN A 1 -24.00 -9.22 -3.68
CA ASN A 1 -23.42 -9.38 -2.36
C ASN A 1 -22.03 -10.03 -2.49
N LEU A 2 -20.98 -9.34 -2.02
CA LEU A 2 -19.59 -9.78 -2.21
C LEU A 2 -19.35 -11.21 -1.69
N LYS A 3 -19.98 -11.58 -0.58
CA LYS A 3 -19.91 -12.94 0.02
C LYS A 3 -20.40 -14.06 -0.90
N SER A 4 -21.37 -13.79 -1.75
CA SER A 4 -21.98 -14.75 -2.66
C SER A 4 -21.38 -14.72 -4.06
N SER A 5 -20.43 -13.82 -4.32
CA SER A 5 -19.75 -13.74 -5.59
C SER A 5 -18.81 -14.93 -5.77
N LYS A 6 -18.81 -15.55 -6.94
CA LYS A 6 -17.78 -16.53 -7.30
C LYS A 6 -16.51 -15.77 -7.63
N ILE A 7 -15.57 -15.78 -6.69
CA ILE A 7 -14.22 -15.22 -6.88
C ILE A 7 -13.37 -16.37 -7.44
N PRO A 8 -12.67 -16.18 -8.58
CA PRO A 8 -11.70 -17.16 -9.07
C PRO A 8 -10.63 -17.45 -8.01
N GLU A 9 -10.12 -18.69 -7.95
CA GLU A 9 -9.17 -19.13 -6.92
C GLU A 9 -7.83 -18.40 -6.99
N ASP A 10 -7.45 -17.92 -8.16
CA ASP A 10 -6.24 -17.15 -8.44
C ASP A 10 -6.39 -15.64 -8.18
N VAL A 11 -7.60 -15.18 -7.81
CA VAL A 11 -7.88 -13.77 -7.51
C VAL A 11 -7.95 -13.54 -6.01
N ARG A 12 -7.11 -12.65 -5.52
CA ARG A 12 -7.10 -12.19 -4.14
C ARG A 12 -7.96 -10.94 -3.99
N VAL A 13 -9.02 -11.00 -3.19
CA VAL A 13 -9.91 -9.86 -2.92
C VAL A 13 -9.69 -9.35 -1.51
N MET A 14 -9.52 -8.04 -1.37
CA MET A 14 -9.34 -7.36 -0.10
C MET A 14 -10.33 -6.20 0.04
N VAL A 15 -10.83 -5.97 1.24
CA VAL A 15 -11.69 -4.83 1.58
C VAL A 15 -11.06 -4.02 2.71
N ALA A 16 -11.07 -2.70 2.58
CA ALA A 16 -10.47 -1.79 3.54
C ALA A 16 -11.54 -0.87 4.18
N PRO A 17 -12.32 -1.36 5.16
CA PRO A 17 -13.31 -0.55 5.85
C PRO A 17 -12.65 0.43 6.82
N SER A 18 -13.42 1.39 7.36
CA SER A 18 -12.94 2.26 8.44
C SER A 18 -12.56 1.46 9.70
N PHE A 19 -11.71 2.03 10.56
CA PHE A 19 -11.25 1.37 11.78
C PHE A 19 -12.39 0.87 12.67
N THR A 20 -13.48 1.64 12.77
CA THR A 20 -14.65 1.29 13.57
C THR A 20 -15.40 0.05 13.09
N GLN A 21 -15.18 -0.38 11.85
CA GLN A 21 -15.85 -1.49 11.21
C GLN A 21 -14.95 -2.71 10.98
N LEU A 22 -13.63 -2.60 11.24
CA LEU A 22 -12.68 -3.69 10.96
C LEU A 22 -13.09 -5.01 11.59
N SER A 23 -13.34 -5.03 12.91
CA SER A 23 -13.71 -6.24 13.63
C SER A 23 -15.04 -6.82 13.13
N GLN A 24 -16.03 -5.97 12.86
CA GLN A 24 -17.31 -6.43 12.32
C GLN A 24 -17.14 -7.03 10.91
N CYS A 25 -16.38 -6.38 10.03
CA CYS A 25 -16.10 -6.89 8.70
C CYS A 25 -15.34 -8.22 8.75
N LYS A 26 -14.35 -8.34 9.64
CA LYS A 26 -13.60 -9.58 9.84
C LYS A 26 -14.53 -10.75 10.22
N ASN A 27 -15.43 -10.53 11.17
CA ASN A 27 -16.41 -11.53 11.59
C ASN A 27 -17.38 -11.88 10.43
N LEU A 28 -17.88 -10.87 9.72
CA LEU A 28 -18.80 -11.07 8.60
C LEU A 28 -18.18 -11.84 7.43
N LEU A 29 -16.87 -11.70 7.21
CA LEU A 29 -16.13 -12.33 6.11
C LEU A 29 -15.43 -13.63 6.53
N SER A 30 -15.62 -14.08 7.77
CA SER A 30 -15.11 -15.37 8.23
C SER A 30 -15.59 -16.51 7.33
N GLY A 31 -14.67 -17.42 7.00
CA GLY A 31 -14.94 -18.55 6.09
C GLY A 31 -15.04 -18.18 4.60
N THR A 32 -14.66 -16.96 4.22
CA THR A 32 -14.52 -16.54 2.82
C THR A 32 -13.05 -16.29 2.46
N ASN A 33 -12.74 -16.23 1.17
CA ASN A 33 -11.41 -15.87 0.63
C ASN A 33 -11.21 -14.34 0.53
N ILE A 34 -12.02 -13.53 1.23
CA ILE A 34 -11.92 -12.08 1.23
C ILE A 34 -11.17 -11.63 2.48
N SER A 35 -10.06 -10.92 2.29
CA SER A 35 -9.25 -10.38 3.37
C SER A 35 -9.72 -9.00 3.80
N VAL A 36 -9.55 -8.68 5.09
CA VAL A 36 -9.82 -7.34 5.63
C VAL A 36 -8.49 -6.62 5.82
N VAL A 37 -8.42 -5.37 5.38
CA VAL A 37 -7.22 -4.53 5.38
C VAL A 37 -7.47 -3.27 6.19
N ALA A 38 -6.50 -2.84 6.99
CA ALA A 38 -6.55 -1.56 7.67
C ALA A 38 -6.13 -0.42 6.73
N GLN A 39 -6.83 0.71 6.79
CA GLN A 39 -6.51 1.88 5.94
C GLN A 39 -5.26 2.64 6.39
N ASN A 40 -4.76 2.40 7.59
CA ASN A 40 -3.58 3.02 8.18
C ASN A 40 -3.18 2.31 9.48
N MET A 41 -2.01 2.64 10.02
CA MET A 41 -1.59 2.32 11.40
C MET A 41 -0.59 3.36 11.91
N ASN A 42 -0.40 3.40 13.23
CA ASN A 42 0.68 4.15 13.86
C ASN A 42 2.00 3.36 13.80
N ALA A 43 3.13 4.07 13.73
CA ALA A 43 4.45 3.45 13.77
C ALA A 43 4.79 2.88 15.15
N ASN A 44 4.24 3.46 16.22
CA ASN A 44 4.49 3.02 17.58
C ASN A 44 3.53 1.89 17.97
N ASN A 45 4.07 0.82 18.52
CA ASN A 45 3.28 -0.34 18.91
C ASN A 45 2.51 -0.13 20.23
N SER A 46 3.02 0.73 21.10
CA SER A 46 2.42 1.09 22.40
C SER A 46 2.89 2.48 22.84
N GLY A 47 2.21 3.08 23.81
CA GLY A 47 2.54 4.39 24.39
C GLY A 47 1.36 5.34 24.47
N ALA A 48 1.63 6.59 24.85
CA ALA A 48 0.63 7.64 25.01
C ALA A 48 0.32 8.33 23.65
N PHE A 49 -0.32 7.59 22.76
CA PHE A 49 -0.72 8.05 21.42
C PHE A 49 -2.25 8.03 21.30
N THR A 50 -2.92 8.93 22.01
CA THR A 50 -4.38 8.98 22.09
C THR A 50 -5.03 9.03 20.71
N GLY A 51 -5.90 8.04 20.41
CA GLY A 51 -6.63 7.95 19.15
C GLY A 51 -5.94 7.14 18.07
N GLU A 52 -4.68 6.74 18.25
CA GLU A 52 -3.93 5.95 17.28
C GLU A 52 -4.20 4.44 17.38
N ILE A 53 -4.05 3.76 16.25
CA ILE A 53 -4.20 2.31 16.13
C ILE A 53 -2.83 1.69 15.81
N SER A 54 -2.34 0.80 16.67
CA SER A 54 -1.06 0.15 16.49
C SER A 54 -1.16 -1.17 15.72
N ALA A 55 0.00 -1.70 15.29
CA ALA A 55 0.08 -3.04 14.67
C ALA A 55 -0.48 -4.13 15.60
N SER A 56 -0.16 -4.08 16.91
CA SER A 56 -0.65 -5.08 17.88
C SER A 56 -2.18 -5.05 18.05
N MET A 57 -2.81 -3.86 17.99
CA MET A 57 -4.27 -3.74 18.02
C MET A 57 -4.91 -4.36 16.77
N LEU A 58 -4.33 -4.15 15.59
CA LEU A 58 -4.81 -4.75 14.34
C LEU A 58 -4.64 -6.27 14.35
N LYS A 59 -3.49 -6.76 14.77
CA LYS A 59 -3.25 -8.21 14.94
C LYS A 59 -4.21 -8.84 15.96
N GLY A 60 -4.55 -8.13 17.01
CA GLY A 60 -5.51 -8.59 18.04
C GLY A 60 -6.93 -8.86 17.50
N ILE A 61 -7.29 -8.25 16.37
CA ILE A 61 -8.55 -8.51 15.64
C ILE A 61 -8.30 -9.27 14.32
N GLU A 62 -7.15 -9.93 14.20
CA GLU A 62 -6.74 -10.72 13.03
C GLU A 62 -6.71 -9.95 11.70
N VAL A 63 -6.46 -8.65 11.74
CA VAL A 63 -6.19 -7.83 10.55
C VAL A 63 -4.69 -7.79 10.34
N ASN A 64 -4.21 -8.48 9.30
CA ASN A 64 -2.80 -8.73 9.05
C ASN A 64 -2.23 -7.94 7.85
N THR A 65 -3.04 -7.12 7.21
CA THR A 65 -2.63 -6.29 6.07
C THR A 65 -3.00 -4.83 6.33
N VAL A 66 -2.13 -3.91 5.95
CA VAL A 66 -2.33 -2.47 6.16
C VAL A 66 -1.94 -1.67 4.92
N ILE A 67 -2.72 -0.63 4.60
CA ILE A 67 -2.38 0.38 3.59
C ILE A 67 -1.50 1.45 4.25
N ILE A 68 -0.36 1.75 3.63
CA ILE A 68 0.57 2.80 4.10
C ILE A 68 0.95 3.69 2.93
N GLY A 69 0.95 5.00 3.13
CA GLY A 69 1.40 5.97 2.15
C GLY A 69 0.37 6.43 1.14
N HIS A 70 -0.93 6.14 1.37
CA HIS A 70 -2.02 6.64 0.52
C HIS A 70 -1.89 8.15 0.28
N SER A 71 -2.21 8.59 -0.93
CA SER A 71 -2.05 9.98 -1.36
C SER A 71 -2.72 11.00 -0.43
N GLU A 72 -3.93 10.71 0.04
CA GLU A 72 -4.64 11.56 1.02
C GLU A 72 -3.85 11.72 2.32
N ARG A 73 -3.19 10.66 2.80
CA ARG A 73 -2.41 10.74 4.04
C ARG A 73 -1.13 11.53 3.86
N ARG A 74 -0.54 11.49 2.67
CA ARG A 74 0.61 12.34 2.33
C ARG A 74 0.21 13.81 2.25
N SER A 75 -0.88 14.14 1.55
CA SER A 75 -1.30 15.51 1.27
C SER A 75 -2.06 16.17 2.43
N ILE A 76 -3.00 15.46 3.08
CA ILE A 76 -3.89 16.03 4.10
C ILE A 76 -3.29 15.89 5.51
N PHE A 77 -2.68 14.74 5.81
CA PHE A 77 -2.13 14.44 7.13
C PHE A 77 -0.61 14.64 7.21
N ASN A 78 0.03 15.15 6.14
CA ASN A 78 1.46 15.46 6.08
C ASN A 78 2.35 14.24 6.42
N GLU A 79 1.96 13.04 6.04
CA GLU A 79 2.77 11.85 6.23
C GLU A 79 3.97 11.87 5.26
N THR A 80 5.13 12.22 5.79
CA THR A 80 6.40 12.27 5.04
C THR A 80 6.98 10.86 4.83
N ASN A 81 7.91 10.71 3.88
CA ASN A 81 8.60 9.43 3.66
C ASN A 81 9.30 8.93 4.95
N ILE A 82 9.75 9.81 5.84
CA ILE A 82 10.33 9.42 7.14
C ILE A 82 9.28 8.73 8.01
N ILE A 83 8.10 9.33 8.16
CA ILE A 83 6.98 8.75 8.93
C ILE A 83 6.55 7.42 8.30
N LEU A 84 6.43 7.37 6.98
CA LEU A 84 6.00 6.19 6.27
C LEU A 84 6.99 5.04 6.39
N LYS A 85 8.30 5.32 6.37
CA LYS A 85 9.35 4.34 6.61
C LYS A 85 9.22 3.68 7.98
N GLU A 86 8.99 4.48 9.03
CA GLU A 86 8.80 3.94 10.40
C GLU A 86 7.51 3.10 10.49
N LYS A 87 6.42 3.50 9.82
CA LYS A 87 5.19 2.69 9.75
C LYS A 87 5.43 1.36 9.04
N VAL A 88 6.10 1.37 7.89
CA VAL A 88 6.43 0.14 7.15
C VAL A 88 7.29 -0.80 7.99
N LYS A 89 8.34 -0.29 8.64
CA LYS A 89 9.19 -1.09 9.52
C LYS A 89 8.38 -1.71 10.67
N SER A 90 7.54 -0.91 11.33
CA SER A 90 6.69 -1.39 12.43
C SER A 90 5.71 -2.48 11.98
N ALA A 91 5.09 -2.33 10.80
CA ALA A 91 4.22 -3.34 10.23
C ALA A 91 4.97 -4.65 9.94
N LEU A 92 6.15 -4.57 9.32
CA LEU A 92 6.98 -5.74 8.99
C LEU A 92 7.49 -6.46 10.23
N VAL A 93 7.90 -5.72 11.28
CA VAL A 93 8.29 -6.30 12.59
C VAL A 93 7.13 -7.06 13.24
N ALA A 94 5.89 -6.58 13.03
CA ALA A 94 4.69 -7.26 13.51
C ALA A 94 4.21 -8.40 12.57
N ASP A 95 5.01 -8.77 11.57
CA ASP A 95 4.67 -9.77 10.55
C ASP A 95 3.32 -9.46 9.86
N MET A 96 3.15 -8.20 9.48
CA MET A 96 2.02 -7.73 8.68
C MET A 96 2.44 -7.57 7.21
N GLU A 97 1.48 -7.74 6.33
CA GLU A 97 1.61 -7.38 4.92
C GLU A 97 1.30 -5.90 4.73
N VAL A 98 2.07 -5.23 3.90
CA VAL A 98 1.95 -3.80 3.63
C VAL A 98 1.54 -3.58 2.18
N ILE A 99 0.44 -2.87 1.96
CA ILE A 99 0.11 -2.27 0.67
C ILE A 99 0.69 -0.86 0.70
N PHE A 100 1.83 -0.67 0.03
CA PHE A 100 2.52 0.61 0.00
C PHE A 100 2.09 1.44 -1.20
N CYS A 101 1.44 2.57 -0.92
CA CYS A 101 0.96 3.52 -1.92
C CYS A 101 2.04 4.55 -2.28
N PHE A 102 2.18 4.80 -3.56
CA PHE A 102 3.10 5.78 -4.13
C PHE A 102 2.52 6.35 -5.42
N GLY A 103 2.95 7.55 -5.77
CA GLY A 103 2.52 8.18 -7.01
C GLY A 103 2.86 9.66 -7.07
N GLU A 104 2.64 10.24 -8.22
CA GLU A 104 2.93 11.62 -8.54
C GLU A 104 1.67 12.47 -8.67
N GLU A 105 1.80 13.77 -8.41
CA GLU A 105 0.79 14.78 -8.64
C GLU A 105 0.80 15.27 -10.10
N LEU A 106 -0.27 16.00 -10.50
CA LEU A 106 -0.41 16.53 -11.86
C LEU A 106 0.75 17.46 -12.26
N LYS A 107 1.25 18.27 -11.33
CA LYS A 107 2.37 19.17 -11.57
C LYS A 107 3.63 18.39 -11.95
N GLU A 108 3.92 17.33 -11.23
CA GLU A 108 5.08 16.47 -11.44
C GLU A 108 4.96 15.70 -12.76
N ARG A 109 3.74 15.24 -13.08
CA ARG A 109 3.45 14.59 -14.36
C ARG A 109 3.70 15.53 -15.54
N LYS A 110 3.19 16.78 -15.47
CA LYS A 110 3.38 17.80 -16.53
C LYS A 110 4.82 18.24 -16.72
N ASN A 111 5.60 18.24 -15.63
CA ASN A 111 7.03 18.62 -15.67
C ASN A 111 7.95 17.45 -16.07
N ASN A 112 7.42 16.25 -16.33
CA ASN A 112 8.18 15.02 -16.55
C ASN A 112 9.10 14.62 -15.36
N ASP A 113 8.77 15.02 -14.14
CA ASP A 113 9.49 14.66 -12.91
C ASP A 113 8.93 13.39 -12.23
N TYR A 114 7.86 12.79 -12.76
CA TYR A 114 7.10 11.70 -12.14
C TYR A 114 7.97 10.47 -11.79
N PHE A 115 8.88 10.07 -12.65
CA PHE A 115 9.81 8.98 -12.33
C PHE A 115 10.74 9.32 -11.17
N LYS A 116 11.24 10.55 -11.12
CA LYS A 116 12.11 11.03 -10.04
C LYS A 116 11.38 11.04 -8.69
N ILE A 117 10.12 11.49 -8.69
CA ILE A 117 9.27 11.52 -7.48
C ILE A 117 9.00 10.09 -6.99
N VAL A 118 8.56 9.21 -7.88
CA VAL A 118 8.29 7.80 -7.53
C VAL A 118 9.55 7.09 -7.05
N ASN A 119 10.68 7.27 -7.74
CA ASN A 119 11.97 6.73 -7.30
C ASN A 119 12.30 7.19 -5.88
N LYS A 120 12.16 8.49 -5.60
CA LYS A 120 12.41 9.05 -4.27
C LYS A 120 11.50 8.43 -3.21
N GLN A 121 10.19 8.32 -3.48
CA GLN A 121 9.23 7.71 -2.54
C GLN A 121 9.60 6.26 -2.19
N LEU A 122 9.95 5.46 -3.20
CA LEU A 122 10.31 4.05 -3.01
C LEU A 122 11.67 3.90 -2.30
N ARG A 123 12.68 4.67 -2.71
CA ARG A 123 14.02 4.61 -2.11
C ARG A 123 14.01 5.04 -0.65
N ASP A 124 13.37 6.17 -0.35
CA ASP A 124 13.36 6.72 1.01
C ASP A 124 12.66 5.77 2.01
N VAL A 125 11.69 4.98 1.55
CA VAL A 125 10.84 4.16 2.43
C VAL A 125 11.20 2.68 2.40
N LEU A 126 11.48 2.12 1.23
CA LEU A 126 11.56 0.66 1.05
C LEU A 126 12.97 0.13 0.75
N PHE A 127 13.83 0.89 0.07
CA PHE A 127 15.03 0.32 -0.54
C PHE A 127 16.21 0.07 0.41
N ASP A 128 16.09 0.33 1.69
CA ASP A 128 17.00 -0.15 2.72
C ASP A 128 16.43 -1.33 3.53
N LEU A 129 15.28 -1.86 3.14
CA LEU A 129 14.73 -3.09 3.72
C LEU A 129 15.52 -4.31 3.20
N PRO A 130 15.72 -5.34 4.04
CA PRO A 130 16.22 -6.63 3.57
C PRO A 130 15.32 -7.21 2.46
N GLU A 131 15.93 -7.90 1.47
CA GLU A 131 15.19 -8.50 0.37
C GLU A 131 14.09 -9.45 0.84
N SER A 132 14.33 -10.19 1.91
CA SER A 132 13.34 -11.09 2.52
C SER A 132 12.04 -10.42 2.98
N CYS A 133 12.03 -9.10 3.17
CA CYS A 133 10.83 -8.35 3.55
C CYS A 133 9.87 -8.14 2.37
N TRP A 134 10.38 -8.22 1.12
CA TRP A 134 9.58 -7.90 -0.07
C TRP A 134 8.40 -8.86 -0.29
N LYS A 135 8.48 -10.09 0.21
CA LYS A 135 7.36 -11.03 0.20
C LYS A 135 6.11 -10.54 0.97
N ASN A 136 6.29 -9.59 1.89
CA ASN A 136 5.22 -8.97 2.67
C ASN A 136 4.85 -7.57 2.16
N ILE A 137 5.28 -7.19 0.95
CA ILE A 137 5.00 -5.89 0.36
C ILE A 137 4.19 -6.09 -0.92
N ILE A 138 3.13 -5.32 -1.04
CA ILE A 138 2.38 -5.09 -2.26
C ILE A 138 2.56 -3.61 -2.59
N LEU A 139 2.87 -3.29 -3.82
CA LEU A 139 2.97 -1.91 -4.28
C LEU A 139 1.64 -1.47 -4.89
N ALA A 140 1.23 -0.21 -4.63
CA ALA A 140 0.03 0.37 -5.21
C ALA A 140 0.37 1.72 -5.84
N TYR A 141 0.39 1.76 -7.16
CA TYR A 141 0.60 2.99 -7.91
C TYR A 141 -0.67 3.82 -7.95
N GLU A 142 -0.60 5.04 -7.43
CA GLU A 142 -1.67 6.02 -7.44
C GLU A 142 -1.28 7.20 -8.34
N PRO A 143 -1.76 7.29 -9.60
CA PRO A 143 -1.66 8.54 -10.34
C PRO A 143 -2.57 9.58 -9.68
N VAL A 144 -2.02 10.34 -8.69
CA VAL A 144 -2.80 11.23 -7.81
C VAL A 144 -3.64 12.23 -8.62
N TRP A 145 -3.14 12.64 -9.78
CA TRP A 145 -3.83 13.52 -10.73
C TRP A 145 -5.08 12.89 -11.38
N ALA A 146 -5.22 11.57 -11.29
CA ALA A 146 -6.38 10.84 -11.81
C ALA A 146 -7.36 10.37 -10.70
N ILE A 147 -7.11 10.74 -9.43
CA ILE A 147 -7.97 10.33 -8.31
C ILE A 147 -9.00 11.43 -8.04
N GLY A 148 -10.30 11.15 -8.28
CA GLY A 148 -11.39 12.07 -7.95
C GLY A 148 -11.42 13.36 -8.79
N THR A 149 -10.65 13.43 -9.87
CA THR A 149 -10.56 14.62 -10.74
C THR A 149 -11.40 14.52 -12.01
N GLY A 150 -11.91 13.31 -12.33
CA GLY A 150 -12.54 13.00 -13.61
C GLY A 150 -11.54 12.65 -14.74
N GLU A 151 -10.25 12.81 -14.48
CA GLU A 151 -9.18 12.32 -15.35
C GLU A 151 -8.90 10.85 -15.05
N THR A 152 -8.46 10.09 -16.05
CA THR A 152 -8.05 8.70 -15.87
C THR A 152 -6.70 8.48 -16.55
N ALA A 153 -5.82 7.73 -15.90
CA ALA A 153 -4.59 7.31 -16.55
C ALA A 153 -4.90 6.26 -17.62
N THR A 154 -4.26 6.40 -18.77
CA THR A 154 -4.34 5.36 -19.82
C THR A 154 -3.62 4.09 -19.38
N ALA A 155 -4.00 2.95 -19.96
CA ALA A 155 -3.31 1.68 -19.71
C ALA A 155 -1.79 1.77 -20.00
N ASN A 156 -1.40 2.53 -21.02
CA ASN A 156 0.01 2.74 -21.35
C ASN A 156 0.75 3.53 -20.28
N GLN A 157 0.13 4.58 -19.71
CA GLN A 157 0.73 5.36 -18.61
C GLN A 157 0.88 4.52 -17.34
N ALA A 158 -0.11 3.70 -17.01
CA ALA A 158 -0.02 2.77 -15.89
C ALA A 158 1.10 1.74 -16.12
N GLN A 159 1.15 1.12 -17.31
CA GLN A 159 2.16 0.14 -17.67
C GLN A 159 3.57 0.73 -17.70
N GLU A 160 3.74 1.97 -18.18
CA GLU A 160 5.01 2.69 -18.15
C GLU A 160 5.55 2.80 -16.73
N MET A 161 4.70 3.25 -15.78
CA MET A 161 5.10 3.37 -14.37
C MET A 161 5.36 2.01 -13.72
N HIS A 162 4.51 1.01 -13.95
CA HIS A 162 4.72 -0.34 -13.44
C HIS A 162 6.04 -0.93 -13.94
N SER A 163 6.35 -0.79 -15.23
CA SER A 163 7.61 -1.25 -15.81
C SER A 163 8.82 -0.54 -15.20
N TYR A 164 8.72 0.78 -15.01
CA TYR A 164 9.77 1.56 -14.37
C TYR A 164 10.04 1.09 -12.94
N VAL A 165 9.01 0.94 -12.13
CA VAL A 165 9.12 0.48 -10.74
C VAL A 165 9.70 -0.94 -10.67
N ARG A 166 9.26 -1.84 -11.54
CA ARG A 166 9.77 -3.21 -11.61
C ARG A 166 11.27 -3.24 -11.95
N ASN A 167 11.71 -2.37 -12.86
CA ASN A 167 13.13 -2.22 -13.19
C ASN A 167 13.94 -1.68 -12.00
N LEU A 168 13.41 -0.68 -11.25
CA LEU A 168 14.07 -0.18 -10.05
C LEU A 168 14.29 -1.29 -9.00
N ILE A 169 13.30 -2.17 -8.82
CA ILE A 169 13.42 -3.30 -7.89
C ILE A 169 14.46 -4.30 -8.39
N ARG A 170 14.46 -4.62 -9.69
CA ARG A 170 15.45 -5.50 -10.31
C ARG A 170 16.88 -5.01 -10.13
N GLU A 171 17.11 -3.72 -10.31
CA GLU A 171 18.43 -3.09 -10.16
C GLU A 171 18.94 -3.05 -8.73
N ASN A 172 18.05 -2.97 -7.74
CA ASN A 172 18.45 -2.79 -6.33
C ASN A 172 18.40 -4.09 -5.52
N TYR A 173 17.69 -5.12 -5.99
CA TYR A 173 17.53 -6.41 -5.34
C TYR A 173 17.84 -7.54 -6.32
N SER A 174 16.80 -8.21 -6.84
CA SER A 174 16.99 -9.33 -7.77
C SER A 174 15.91 -9.38 -8.85
N VAL A 175 16.18 -10.17 -9.88
CA VAL A 175 15.19 -10.50 -10.91
C VAL A 175 13.98 -11.20 -10.28
N ALA A 176 14.23 -12.19 -9.39
CA ALA A 176 13.17 -12.94 -8.73
C ALA A 176 12.22 -12.00 -7.95
N THR A 177 12.74 -11.16 -7.06
CA THR A 177 11.93 -10.20 -6.31
C THR A 177 11.14 -9.27 -7.23
N SER A 178 11.77 -8.80 -8.31
CA SER A 178 11.10 -7.92 -9.28
C SER A 178 9.96 -8.59 -10.05
N GLU A 179 10.03 -9.88 -10.29
CA GLU A 179 8.99 -10.64 -10.99
C GLU A 179 7.83 -11.04 -10.05
N GLU A 180 8.16 -11.39 -8.79
CA GLU A 180 7.19 -11.87 -7.80
C GLU A 180 6.33 -10.76 -7.19
N ILE A 181 6.85 -9.52 -7.10
CA ILE A 181 6.11 -8.44 -6.45
C ILE A 181 4.85 -8.05 -7.21
N SER A 182 3.74 -7.94 -6.49
CA SER A 182 2.50 -7.38 -7.03
C SER A 182 2.58 -5.86 -7.09
N ILE A 183 2.26 -5.28 -8.25
CA ILE A 183 2.11 -3.84 -8.43
C ILE A 183 0.67 -3.58 -8.87
N LEU A 184 -0.12 -2.99 -7.97
CA LEU A 184 -1.51 -2.64 -8.21
C LEU A 184 -1.61 -1.27 -8.88
N TYR A 185 -2.68 -1.06 -9.62
CA TYR A 185 -3.10 0.26 -10.07
C TYR A 185 -4.21 0.78 -9.16
N GLY A 186 -4.01 1.94 -8.55
CA GLY A 186 -4.97 2.67 -7.73
C GLY A 186 -5.41 3.94 -8.43
N GLY A 187 -6.67 4.02 -8.79
CA GLY A 187 -7.26 5.16 -9.45
C GLY A 187 -8.76 4.96 -9.69
N SER A 188 -9.44 5.99 -10.13
CA SER A 188 -10.88 5.96 -10.48
C SER A 188 -11.09 5.80 -11.97
#